data_e33c95e713468c898e29b5eec6ec872c
#
_entry.id   e33c95e713468c898e29b5eec6ec872c
#
_cell.length_a   1.000
_cell.length_b   1.000
_cell.length_c   1.000
_cell.angle_alpha   90.00
_cell.angle_beta   90.00
_cell.angle_gamma   90.00
#
_symmetry.space_group_name_H-M   'P 1'
#
loop_
_entity.id
_entity.type
_entity.pdbx_description
1 polymer ?
#
loop_
_entity_poly.entity_id
_entity_poly.type
_entity_poly.pdbx_seq_one_letter_code
_entity_poly.pdbx_strand_id
1 'polypeptide(L)'
;DTIRLSSLKGKVVFLDFWASWCGPCRVSNKSLVKLYSKYKNKGFEILGVSLDDEKQKWKNAIKQDKITWLQVNDGGGWEAKTAIAWNISAIPTSFLIDKEGKLLAMDLEGKELEKALKYLIDK
;
A
#
# COMPACT_ATOMS: atom_id res chain seq x y z
N ASP A 1 15.96 -1.44 -5.28
CA ASP A 1 15.42 -0.08 -5.33
C ASP A 1 14.78 0.28 -4.01
N THR A 2 15.15 1.41 -3.47
CA THR A 2 14.66 1.87 -2.19
C THR A 2 13.75 3.07 -2.39
N ILE A 3 12.54 2.99 -1.84
CA ILE A 3 11.61 4.12 -1.82
C ILE A 3 11.48 4.58 -0.38
N ARG A 4 11.69 5.86 -0.13
CA ARG A 4 11.55 6.44 1.19
C ARG A 4 10.19 7.11 1.32
N LEU A 5 9.50 6.88 2.44
CA LEU A 5 8.23 7.56 2.72
C LEU A 5 8.38 9.07 2.69
N SER A 6 9.53 9.59 3.14
CA SER A 6 9.77 11.04 3.12
C SER A 6 9.72 11.63 1.71
N SER A 7 10.01 10.84 0.68
CA SER A 7 9.92 11.30 -0.71
C SER A 7 8.48 11.50 -1.18
N LEU A 8 7.51 10.98 -0.43
CA LEU A 8 6.09 11.07 -0.76
C LEU A 8 5.37 12.16 0.03
N LYS A 9 6.08 12.99 0.79
CA LYS A 9 5.48 14.12 1.49
C LYS A 9 4.78 15.03 0.49
N GLY A 10 3.65 15.55 0.89
CA GLY A 10 2.80 16.36 0.02
C GLY A 10 1.68 15.56 -0.62
N LYS A 11 1.73 14.23 -0.50
CA LYS A 11 0.67 13.34 -0.97
C LYS A 11 0.05 12.60 0.20
N VAL A 12 -1.21 12.21 0.04
CA VAL A 12 -1.86 11.28 0.96
C VAL A 12 -1.40 9.90 0.54
N VAL A 13 -0.82 9.13 1.45
CA VAL A 13 -0.21 7.83 1.15
C VAL A 13 -0.97 6.70 1.85
N PHE A 14 -1.29 5.67 1.08
CA PHE A 14 -1.81 4.42 1.60
C PHE A 14 -0.68 3.40 1.55
N LEU A 15 -0.15 3.05 2.71
CA LEU A 15 0.95 2.08 2.84
C LEU A 15 0.34 0.71 3.07
N ASP A 16 0.56 -0.21 2.14
CA ASP A 16 -0.11 -1.51 2.12
C ASP A 16 0.88 -2.67 2.17
N PHE A 17 0.84 -3.43 3.26
CA PHE A 17 1.65 -4.65 3.41
C PHE A 17 0.85 -5.84 2.90
N TRP A 18 1.43 -6.58 1.95
CA TRP A 18 0.73 -7.66 1.26
C TRP A 18 1.70 -8.73 0.74
N ALA A 19 1.16 -9.77 0.12
CA ALA A 19 1.95 -10.79 -0.56
C ALA A 19 1.12 -11.46 -1.64
N SER A 20 1.79 -12.04 -2.62
CA SER A 20 1.13 -12.73 -3.74
C SER A 20 0.30 -13.93 -3.29
N TRP A 21 0.71 -14.55 -2.18
CA TRP A 21 0.04 -15.74 -1.62
C TRP A 21 -1.08 -15.40 -0.65
N CYS A 22 -1.31 -14.13 -0.40
CA CYS A 22 -2.33 -13.68 0.55
C CYS A 22 -3.67 -13.46 -0.18
N GLY A 23 -4.62 -14.38 -0.02
CA GLY A 23 -5.93 -14.28 -0.66
C GLY A 23 -6.66 -12.97 -0.39
N PRO A 24 -6.85 -12.58 0.89
CA PRO A 24 -7.51 -11.31 1.21
C PRO A 24 -6.80 -10.09 0.63
N CYS A 25 -5.47 -10.11 0.56
CA CYS A 25 -4.68 -9.03 -0.05
C CYS A 25 -5.00 -8.89 -1.54
N ARG A 26 -5.12 -10.04 -2.22
CA ARG A 26 -5.41 -10.05 -3.66
C ARG A 26 -6.83 -9.54 -3.94
N VAL A 27 -7.78 -9.83 -3.06
CA VAL A 27 -9.14 -9.31 -3.14
C VAL A 27 -9.13 -7.79 -2.96
N SER A 28 -8.40 -7.30 -1.95
CA SER A 28 -8.28 -5.85 -1.68
C SER A 28 -7.66 -5.10 -2.86
N ASN A 29 -6.70 -5.71 -3.55
CA ASN A 29 -6.04 -5.09 -4.69
C ASN A 29 -7.03 -4.68 -5.79
N LYS A 30 -8.09 -5.45 -5.98
CA LYS A 30 -9.11 -5.13 -7.00
C LYS A 30 -9.81 -3.81 -6.70
N SER A 31 -10.14 -3.56 -5.45
CA SER A 31 -10.74 -2.30 -5.02
C SER A 31 -9.74 -1.16 -5.09
N LEU A 32 -8.49 -1.43 -4.70
CA LEU A 32 -7.43 -0.43 -4.71
C LEU A 32 -7.10 0.05 -6.12
N VAL A 33 -7.15 -0.83 -7.12
CA VAL A 33 -6.92 -0.44 -8.52
C VAL A 33 -7.91 0.64 -8.95
N LYS A 34 -9.18 0.46 -8.61
CA LYS A 34 -10.23 1.44 -8.95
C LYS A 34 -10.02 2.75 -8.20
N LEU A 35 -9.72 2.66 -6.92
CA LEU A 35 -9.51 3.84 -6.07
C LEU A 35 -8.30 4.63 -6.55
N TYR A 36 -7.21 3.95 -6.83
CA TYR A 36 -5.98 4.58 -7.30
C TYR A 36 -6.20 5.31 -8.62
N SER A 37 -6.88 4.67 -9.57
CA SER A 37 -7.19 5.28 -10.87
C SER A 37 -7.97 6.58 -10.69
N LYS A 38 -8.87 6.61 -9.70
CA LYS A 38 -9.71 7.78 -9.45
C LYS A 38 -8.95 8.94 -8.79
N TYR A 39 -8.02 8.64 -7.90
CA TYR A 39 -7.38 9.67 -7.06
C TYR A 39 -5.90 9.93 -7.31
N LYS A 40 -5.21 9.14 -8.10
CA LYS A 40 -3.75 9.29 -8.30
C LYS A 40 -3.33 10.67 -8.78
N ASN A 41 -4.15 11.33 -9.58
CA ASN A 41 -3.86 12.67 -10.08
C ASN A 41 -4.32 13.78 -9.14
N LYS A 42 -4.81 13.42 -7.97
CA LYS A 42 -5.30 14.35 -6.96
C LYS A 42 -4.45 14.38 -5.70
N GLY A 43 -3.22 13.88 -5.80
CA GLY A 43 -2.30 13.87 -4.68
C GLY A 43 -2.40 12.62 -3.79
N PHE A 44 -2.84 11.52 -4.36
CA PHE A 44 -2.91 10.22 -3.68
C PHE A 44 -1.86 9.26 -4.23
N GLU A 45 -1.19 8.54 -3.33
CA GLU A 45 -0.24 7.50 -3.72
C GLU A 45 -0.46 6.25 -2.87
N ILE A 46 -0.26 5.11 -3.49
CA ILE A 46 -0.23 3.84 -2.78
C ILE A 46 1.20 3.32 -2.85
N LEU A 47 1.73 2.89 -1.71
CA LEU A 47 3.02 2.20 -1.66
C LEU A 47 2.75 0.79 -1.13
N GLY A 48 2.89 -0.20 -1.99
CA GLY A 48 2.75 -1.60 -1.62
C GLY A 48 4.09 -2.16 -1.16
N VAL A 49 4.11 -2.79 0.00
CA VAL A 49 5.30 -3.45 0.53
C VAL A 49 5.03 -4.94 0.55
N SER A 50 5.72 -5.68 -0.30
CA SER A 50 5.51 -7.12 -0.44
C SER A 50 6.33 -7.91 0.58
N LEU A 51 5.69 -8.92 1.17
CA LEU A 51 6.36 -9.89 2.05
C LEU A 51 6.73 -11.17 1.30
N ASP A 52 6.68 -11.14 -0.03
CA ASP A 52 7.05 -12.31 -0.84
C ASP A 52 8.54 -12.65 -0.69
N ASP A 53 8.83 -13.93 -0.54
CA ASP A 53 10.21 -14.44 -0.55
C ASP A 53 10.71 -14.62 -1.99
N GLU A 54 9.79 -14.85 -2.91
CA GLU A 54 10.13 -15.07 -4.32
C GLU A 54 9.69 -13.87 -5.16
N LYS A 55 10.64 -13.11 -5.64
CA LYS A 55 10.37 -11.90 -6.42
C LYS A 55 9.55 -12.16 -7.67
N GLN A 56 9.72 -13.31 -8.29
CA GLN A 56 8.97 -13.62 -9.51
C GLN A 56 7.47 -13.76 -9.22
N LYS A 57 7.11 -14.38 -8.10
CA LYS A 57 5.71 -14.50 -7.69
C LYS A 57 5.10 -13.14 -7.41
N TRP A 58 5.87 -12.26 -6.79
CA TRP A 58 5.47 -10.88 -6.52
C TRP A 58 5.20 -10.12 -7.83
N LYS A 59 6.13 -10.20 -8.77
CA LYS A 59 5.99 -9.54 -10.08
C LYS A 59 4.78 -10.07 -10.86
N ASN A 60 4.55 -11.38 -10.80
CA ASN A 60 3.40 -12.01 -11.46
C ASN A 60 2.09 -11.50 -10.88
N ALA A 61 2.02 -11.37 -9.56
CA ALA A 61 0.81 -10.87 -8.88
C ALA A 61 0.53 -9.41 -9.24
N ILE A 62 1.58 -8.58 -9.28
CA ILE A 62 1.45 -7.17 -9.71
C ILE A 62 0.81 -7.10 -11.09
N LYS A 63 1.28 -7.93 -12.00
CA LYS A 63 0.78 -7.97 -13.36
C LYS A 63 -0.67 -8.48 -13.42
N GLN A 64 -0.95 -9.59 -12.75
CA GLN A 64 -2.28 -10.19 -12.72
C GLN A 64 -3.33 -9.26 -12.13
N ASP A 65 -2.99 -8.57 -11.05
CA ASP A 65 -3.90 -7.66 -10.34
C ASP A 65 -3.93 -6.27 -10.97
N LYS A 66 -3.15 -6.03 -12.03
CA LYS A 66 -3.09 -4.75 -12.74
C LYS A 66 -2.66 -3.59 -11.83
N ILE A 67 -1.73 -3.86 -10.95
CA ILE A 67 -1.19 -2.87 -10.02
C ILE A 67 -0.26 -1.92 -10.77
N THR A 68 -0.50 -0.61 -10.63
CA THR A 68 0.32 0.42 -11.27
C THR A 68 0.95 1.38 -10.27
N TRP A 69 0.65 1.21 -8.99
CA TRP A 69 1.22 2.07 -7.94
C TRP A 69 2.61 1.57 -7.52
N LEU A 70 3.27 2.35 -6.67
CA LEU A 70 4.62 2.05 -6.21
C LEU A 70 4.66 0.73 -5.44
N GLN A 71 5.71 -0.05 -5.68
CA GLN A 71 5.89 -1.35 -5.04
C GLN A 71 7.34 -1.54 -4.61
N VAL A 72 7.53 -2.11 -3.42
CA VAL A 72 8.85 -2.49 -2.94
C VAL A 72 8.80 -3.90 -2.35
N ASN A 73 9.92 -4.59 -2.38
CA ASN A 73 10.10 -5.89 -1.77
C ASN A 73 11.52 -5.98 -1.23
N ASP A 74 11.65 -6.10 0.08
CA ASP A 74 12.96 -6.16 0.75
C ASP A 74 13.57 -7.56 0.71
N GLY A 75 12.79 -8.57 0.31
CA GLY A 75 13.17 -9.98 0.47
C GLY A 75 12.99 -10.41 1.92
N GLY A 76 13.06 -11.70 2.20
CA GLY A 76 13.01 -12.21 3.57
C GLY A 76 11.64 -12.33 4.22
N GLY A 77 10.56 -12.08 3.49
CA GLY A 77 9.20 -12.28 3.99
C GLY A 77 8.93 -11.52 5.30
N TRP A 78 8.48 -12.26 6.33
CA TRP A 78 8.19 -11.67 7.64
C TRP A 78 9.41 -11.09 8.33
N GLU A 79 10.61 -11.49 7.95
CA GLU A 79 11.86 -11.02 8.52
C GLU A 79 12.43 -9.83 7.76
N ALA A 80 11.74 -9.35 6.74
CA ALA A 80 12.15 -8.17 5.98
C ALA A 80 12.24 -6.95 6.90
N LYS A 81 13.21 -6.09 6.63
CA LYS A 81 13.47 -4.90 7.45
C LYS A 81 12.23 -4.02 7.62
N THR A 82 11.51 -3.79 6.54
CA THR A 82 10.32 -2.94 6.58
C THR A 82 9.21 -3.56 7.43
N ALA A 83 9.00 -4.87 7.29
CA ALA A 83 7.98 -5.57 8.08
C ALA A 83 8.30 -5.50 9.57
N ILE A 84 9.57 -5.67 9.94
CA ILE A 84 10.02 -5.58 11.32
C ILE A 84 9.86 -4.15 11.84
N ALA A 85 10.30 -3.17 11.05
CA ALA A 85 10.23 -1.76 11.44
C ALA A 85 8.81 -1.29 11.72
N TRP A 86 7.83 -1.80 10.97
CA TRP A 86 6.41 -1.46 11.14
C TRP A 86 5.67 -2.44 12.02
N ASN A 87 6.39 -3.41 12.60
CA ASN A 87 5.83 -4.42 13.52
C ASN A 87 4.67 -5.19 12.89
N ILE A 88 4.86 -5.63 11.65
CA ILE A 88 3.83 -6.33 10.89
C ILE A 88 3.79 -7.80 11.30
N SER A 89 2.65 -8.25 11.83
CA SER A 89 2.45 -9.64 12.25
C SER A 89 1.34 -10.35 11.47
N ALA A 90 0.60 -9.62 10.64
CA ALA A 90 -0.47 -10.18 9.82
C ALA A 90 -0.63 -9.34 8.57
N ILE A 91 -1.16 -9.92 7.49
CA ILE A 91 -1.49 -9.19 6.26
C ILE A 91 -2.88 -9.61 5.80
N PRO A 92 -3.64 -8.72 5.13
CA PRO A 92 -3.25 -7.35 4.80
C PRO A 92 -3.20 -6.46 6.04
N THR A 93 -2.22 -5.58 6.08
CA THR A 93 -2.14 -4.52 7.09
C THR A 93 -1.81 -3.24 6.34
N SER A 94 -2.55 -2.18 6.61
CA SER A 94 -2.38 -0.92 5.90
C SER A 94 -2.43 0.28 6.81
N PHE A 95 -1.83 1.36 6.35
CA PHE A 95 -1.76 2.62 7.10
C PHE A 95 -2.08 3.78 6.17
N LEU A 96 -2.91 4.71 6.63
CA LEU A 96 -3.21 5.94 5.91
C LEU A 96 -2.40 7.08 6.51
N ILE A 97 -1.62 7.75 5.66
CA ILE A 97 -0.67 8.79 6.06
C ILE A 97 -1.04 10.09 5.35
N ASP A 98 -1.10 11.20 6.09
CA ASP A 98 -1.49 12.48 5.50
C ASP A 98 -0.34 13.15 4.73
N LYS A 99 -0.62 14.32 4.14
CA LYS A 99 0.33 15.07 3.33
C LYS A 99 1.57 15.50 4.11
N GLU A 100 1.48 15.57 5.41
CA GLU A 100 2.57 15.97 6.30
C GLU A 100 3.38 14.79 6.82
N GLY A 101 2.98 13.57 6.44
CA GLY A 101 3.68 12.36 6.87
C GLY A 101 3.14 11.78 8.18
N LYS A 102 1.99 12.25 8.63
CA LYS A 102 1.41 11.82 9.90
C LYS A 102 0.52 10.60 9.69
N LEU A 103 0.68 9.58 10.53
CA LEU A 103 -0.14 8.37 10.53
C LEU A 103 -1.52 8.70 11.10
N LEU A 104 -2.56 8.45 10.32
CA LEU A 104 -3.94 8.79 10.70
C LEU A 104 -4.81 7.59 11.04
N ALA A 105 -4.64 6.48 10.33
CA ALA A 105 -5.53 5.34 10.49
C ALA A 105 -4.87 4.05 10.03
N MET A 106 -5.41 2.92 10.49
CA MET A 106 -4.99 1.58 10.08
C MET A 106 -6.16 0.81 9.49
N ASP A 107 -5.84 -0.02 8.50
CA ASP A 107 -6.76 -1.04 7.97
C ASP A 107 -8.11 -0.53 7.48
N LEU A 108 -8.14 0.68 6.95
CA LEU A 108 -9.34 1.19 6.30
C LEU A 108 -9.57 0.49 4.97
N GLU A 109 -10.81 0.17 4.66
CA GLU A 109 -11.19 -0.52 3.44
C GLU A 109 -12.42 0.10 2.79
N GLY A 110 -12.55 -0.13 1.48
CA GLY A 110 -13.77 0.20 0.72
C GLY A 110 -14.25 1.63 0.93
N LYS A 111 -15.51 1.76 1.32
CA LYS A 111 -16.14 3.07 1.49
C LYS A 111 -15.51 3.92 2.58
N GLU A 112 -15.05 3.29 3.65
CA GLU A 112 -14.39 3.99 4.75
C GLU A 112 -13.09 4.62 4.28
N LEU A 113 -12.31 3.87 3.50
CA LEU A 113 -11.06 4.38 2.94
C LEU A 113 -11.33 5.53 1.98
N GLU A 114 -12.29 5.37 1.08
CA GLU A 114 -12.60 6.41 0.10
C GLU A 114 -13.09 7.69 0.77
N LYS A 115 -13.92 7.56 1.81
CA LYS A 115 -14.42 8.69 2.57
C LYS A 115 -13.30 9.49 3.23
N ALA A 116 -12.37 8.77 3.88
CA ALA A 116 -11.21 9.41 4.51
C ALA A 116 -10.33 10.10 3.48
N LEU A 117 -10.13 9.45 2.33
CA LEU A 117 -9.30 9.98 1.25
C LEU A 117 -9.88 11.27 0.68
N LYS A 118 -11.18 11.31 0.45
CA LYS A 118 -11.86 12.52 -0.03
C LYS A 118 -11.66 13.68 0.92
N TYR A 119 -11.84 13.42 2.21
CA TYR A 119 -11.66 14.43 3.24
C TYR A 119 -10.24 15.01 3.23
N LEU A 120 -9.24 14.14 3.15
CA LEU A 120 -7.84 14.56 3.19
C LEU A 120 -7.39 15.29 1.92
N ILE A 121 -7.92 14.90 0.78
CA ILE A 121 -7.55 15.50 -0.50
C ILE A 121 -8.21 16.88 -0.67
N ASP A 122 -9.45 17.01 -0.26
CA ASP A 122 -10.21 18.26 -0.39
C ASP A 122 -9.85 19.30 0.68
N LYS A 123 -9.05 18.91 1.64
CA LYS A 123 -8.68 19.76 2.77
C LYS A 123 -7.64 20.83 2.43
#